data_f60b181ee9ec874a31413414d5ec0f68
#
_entry.id   f60b181ee9ec874a31413414d5ec0f68
#
_cell.length_a   1.000
_cell.length_b   1.000
_cell.length_c   1.000
_cell.angle_alpha   90.00
_cell.angle_beta   90.00
_cell.angle_gamma   90.00
#
_symmetry.space_group_name_H-M   'P 1'
#
loop_
_entity.id
_entity.type
_entity.pdbx_description
1 polymer ?
#
loop_
_entity_poly.entity_id
_entity_poly.type
_entity_poly.pdbx_seq_one_letter_code
_entity_poly.pdbx_strand_id
1 'polypeptide(L)'
;WWADKVPGISVDQAIAGLTSGAPDPEVLLHGDLHDKHLFFDGSRLSLVSLETLARGEAAADLGNVLAYAELRWYQGNINDATRDVMVDSVHTLADSLHVSPARLSAYYEAARRRVACVYSFRPQASSWLAQWVATFS
;
A
#
# COMPACT_ATOMS: atom_id res chain seq x y z
N TRP A 1 15.28 -16.67 2.64
CA TRP A 1 14.88 -16.64 4.05
C TRP A 1 13.46 -16.14 4.28
N TRP A 2 13.06 -14.96 3.73
CA TRP A 2 11.64 -14.53 3.78
C TRP A 2 10.76 -15.29 2.77
N ALA A 3 11.33 -15.71 1.63
CA ALA A 3 10.61 -16.49 0.62
C ALA A 3 10.10 -17.84 1.17
N ASP A 4 10.83 -18.41 2.14
CA ASP A 4 10.39 -19.63 2.84
C ASP A 4 9.19 -19.37 3.79
N LYS A 5 9.02 -18.10 4.21
CA LYS A 5 7.94 -17.69 5.09
C LYS A 5 6.65 -17.33 4.35
N VAL A 6 6.79 -16.85 3.12
CA VAL A 6 5.65 -16.40 2.30
C VAL A 6 5.83 -16.89 0.87
N PRO A 7 5.55 -18.19 0.61
CA PRO A 7 5.60 -18.74 -0.74
C PRO A 7 4.68 -17.95 -1.68
N GLY A 8 5.14 -17.67 -2.88
CA GLY A 8 4.35 -16.96 -3.90
C GLY A 8 4.60 -15.45 -3.98
N ILE A 9 5.43 -14.86 -3.11
CA ILE A 9 5.86 -13.47 -3.28
C ILE A 9 7.05 -13.41 -4.24
N SER A 10 6.88 -12.68 -5.35
CA SER A 10 7.95 -12.35 -6.29
C SER A 10 8.35 -10.89 -6.15
N VAL A 11 9.58 -10.66 -5.67
CA VAL A 11 10.17 -9.31 -5.63
C VAL A 11 10.56 -8.85 -7.02
N ASP A 12 10.99 -9.74 -7.88
CA ASP A 12 11.37 -9.42 -9.25
C ASP A 12 10.20 -8.86 -10.06
N GLN A 13 8.99 -9.39 -9.87
CA GLN A 13 7.77 -8.84 -10.49
C GLN A 13 7.48 -7.42 -10.01
N ALA A 14 7.65 -7.15 -8.71
CA ALA A 14 7.46 -5.80 -8.17
C ALA A 14 8.48 -4.82 -8.78
N ILE A 15 9.75 -5.21 -8.84
CA ILE A 15 10.81 -4.40 -9.44
C ILE A 15 10.51 -4.15 -10.93
N ALA A 16 10.16 -5.18 -11.68
CA ALA A 16 9.81 -5.05 -13.09
C ALA A 16 8.64 -4.09 -13.30
N GLY A 17 7.60 -4.16 -12.47
CA GLY A 17 6.46 -3.24 -12.51
C GLY A 17 6.87 -1.79 -12.24
N LEU A 18 7.71 -1.56 -11.22
CA LEU A 18 8.18 -0.22 -10.86
C LEU A 18 9.14 0.38 -11.89
N THR A 19 9.91 -0.44 -12.58
CA THR A 19 10.89 -0.01 -13.60
C THR A 19 10.31 0.08 -15.01
N SER A 20 9.08 -0.40 -15.22
CA SER A 20 8.39 -0.34 -16.50
C SER A 20 7.66 1.00 -16.69
N GLY A 21 7.67 1.52 -17.92
CA GLY A 21 6.97 2.75 -18.27
C GLY A 21 7.65 4.04 -17.81
N ALA A 22 7.06 5.17 -18.19
CA ALA A 22 7.53 6.49 -17.76
C ALA A 22 7.05 6.76 -16.33
N PRO A 23 7.91 7.32 -15.47
CA PRO A 23 7.50 7.75 -14.14
C PRO A 23 6.58 8.98 -14.19
N ASP A 24 5.70 9.09 -13.21
CA ASP A 24 4.94 10.33 -12.98
C ASP A 24 5.86 11.42 -12.36
N PRO A 25 5.46 12.69 -12.41
CA PRO A 25 6.22 13.77 -11.77
C PRO A 25 6.45 13.57 -10.29
N GLU A 26 7.65 13.93 -9.82
CA GLU A 26 8.00 13.84 -8.40
C GLU A 26 7.28 14.90 -7.56
N VAL A 27 6.77 14.45 -6.43
CA VAL A 27 6.18 15.29 -5.38
C VAL A 27 6.85 14.99 -4.02
N LEU A 28 6.49 15.73 -2.98
CA LEU A 28 6.87 15.38 -1.62
C LEU A 28 6.00 14.22 -1.14
N LEU A 29 6.63 13.16 -0.68
CA LEU A 29 6.01 11.96 -0.14
C LEU A 29 6.14 11.92 1.38
N HIS A 30 5.18 11.29 2.03
CA HIS A 30 5.33 10.79 3.41
C HIS A 30 6.33 9.64 3.46
N GLY A 31 6.31 8.76 2.45
CA GLY A 31 7.22 7.62 2.30
C GLY A 31 6.77 6.34 3.02
N ASP A 32 5.85 6.45 3.98
CA ASP A 32 5.20 5.31 4.65
C ASP A 32 3.76 5.67 5.10
N LEU A 33 2.97 6.21 4.18
CA LEU A 33 1.61 6.67 4.45
C LEU A 33 0.66 5.48 4.65
N HIS A 34 0.09 5.37 5.84
CA HIS A 34 -0.95 4.39 6.17
C HIS A 34 -1.80 4.84 7.38
N ASP A 35 -2.82 4.09 7.71
CA ASP A 35 -3.82 4.42 8.73
C ASP A 35 -3.25 4.80 10.11
N LYS A 36 -2.14 4.18 10.54
CA LYS A 36 -1.53 4.47 11.84
C LYS A 36 -0.74 5.78 11.88
N HIS A 37 -0.47 6.39 10.73
CA HIS A 37 0.22 7.67 10.64
C HIS A 37 -0.73 8.84 10.38
N LEU A 38 -2.04 8.57 10.31
CA LEU A 38 -3.11 9.53 10.10
C LEU A 38 -3.95 9.63 11.38
N PHE A 39 -4.11 10.82 11.92
CA PHE A 39 -4.93 11.10 13.10
C PHE A 39 -5.94 12.19 12.77
N PHE A 40 -7.20 11.92 13.05
CA PHE A 40 -8.30 12.87 12.88
C PHE A 40 -9.04 13.05 14.21
N ASP A 41 -9.10 14.30 14.70
CA ASP A 41 -9.73 14.64 15.97
C ASP A 41 -11.19 15.10 15.83
N GLY A 42 -11.77 14.98 14.63
CA GLY A 42 -13.09 15.48 14.27
C GLY A 42 -13.07 16.82 13.53
N SER A 43 -11.95 17.54 13.54
CA SER A 43 -11.78 18.82 12.84
C SER A 43 -10.45 18.94 12.11
N ARG A 44 -9.40 18.32 12.62
CA ARG A 44 -8.04 18.40 12.06
C ARG A 44 -7.50 17.03 11.70
N LEU A 45 -6.82 16.97 10.57
CA LEU A 45 -6.02 15.82 10.17
C LEU A 45 -4.55 16.11 10.51
N SER A 46 -3.92 15.17 11.21
CA SER A 46 -2.50 15.22 11.56
C SER A 46 -1.76 14.04 10.96
N LEU A 47 -0.53 14.28 10.53
CA LEU A 47 0.41 13.27 10.07
C LEU A 47 1.53 13.13 11.08
N VAL A 48 1.98 11.90 11.33
CA VAL A 48 3.13 11.58 12.19
C VAL A 48 4.12 10.69 11.43
N SER A 49 5.26 10.39 12.04
CA SER A 49 6.33 9.56 11.43
C SER A 49 6.89 10.19 10.15
N LEU A 50 7.31 11.45 10.25
CA LEU A 50 7.81 12.23 9.11
C LEU A 50 9.29 11.96 8.79
N GLU A 51 9.93 11.01 9.46
CA GLU A 51 11.31 10.59 9.22
C GLU A 51 11.53 9.91 7.86
N THR A 52 10.45 9.49 7.20
CA THR A 52 10.47 8.85 5.89
C THR A 52 10.18 9.80 4.72
N LEU A 53 10.07 11.12 4.99
CA LEU A 53 9.83 12.12 3.96
C LEU A 53 10.85 12.00 2.82
N ALA A 54 10.36 11.97 1.60
CA ALA A 54 11.18 11.80 0.39
C ALA A 54 10.55 12.54 -0.80
N ARG A 55 11.29 12.60 -1.90
CA ARG A 55 10.73 12.97 -3.21
C ARG A 55 10.49 11.71 -4.02
N GLY A 56 9.37 11.66 -4.72
CA GLY A 56 9.02 10.54 -5.58
C GLY A 56 7.61 10.68 -6.16
N GLU A 57 7.13 9.64 -6.79
CA GLU A 57 5.80 9.63 -7.41
C GLU A 57 4.69 9.50 -6.35
N ALA A 58 3.63 10.32 -6.46
CA ALA A 58 2.48 10.25 -5.54
C ALA A 58 1.87 8.84 -5.43
N ALA A 59 2.00 8.05 -6.50
CA ALA A 59 1.60 6.66 -6.54
C ALA A 59 2.22 5.79 -5.42
N ALA A 60 3.40 6.16 -4.91
CA ALA A 60 4.07 5.43 -3.83
C ALA A 60 3.27 5.49 -2.53
N ASP A 61 2.86 6.68 -2.10
CA ASP A 61 2.04 6.85 -0.89
C ASP A 61 0.62 6.31 -1.12
N LEU A 62 0.00 6.58 -2.27
CA LEU A 62 -1.35 6.13 -2.58
C LEU A 62 -1.43 4.59 -2.69
N GLY A 63 -0.46 3.96 -3.34
CA GLY A 63 -0.36 2.51 -3.43
C GLY A 63 -0.17 1.86 -2.06
N ASN A 64 0.58 2.52 -1.16
CA ASN A 64 0.74 2.06 0.21
C ASN A 64 -0.59 2.12 0.99
N VAL A 65 -1.36 3.20 0.87
CA VAL A 65 -2.68 3.32 1.50
C VAL A 65 -3.63 2.22 1.00
N LEU A 66 -3.66 1.94 -0.31
CA LEU A 66 -4.45 0.83 -0.88
C LEU A 66 -4.06 -0.52 -0.29
N ALA A 67 -2.76 -0.81 -0.21
CA ALA A 67 -2.26 -2.07 0.35
C ALA A 67 -2.65 -2.22 1.84
N TYR A 68 -2.60 -1.14 2.62
CA TYR A 68 -3.04 -1.17 4.02
C TYR A 68 -4.56 -1.26 4.18
N ALA A 69 -5.36 -0.66 3.30
CA ALA A 69 -6.82 -0.85 3.30
C ALA A 69 -7.17 -2.33 3.09
N GLU A 70 -6.55 -2.98 2.11
CA GLU A 70 -6.72 -4.40 1.87
C GLU A 70 -6.24 -5.26 3.04
N LEU A 71 -5.06 -4.95 3.60
CA LEU A 71 -4.54 -5.61 4.80
C LEU A 71 -5.53 -5.56 5.97
N ARG A 72 -6.09 -4.36 6.27
CA ARG A 72 -7.06 -4.19 7.36
C ARG A 72 -8.32 -5.01 7.14
N TRP A 73 -8.73 -5.16 5.89
CA TRP A 73 -9.87 -5.99 5.53
C TRP A 73 -9.57 -7.49 5.77
N TYR A 74 -8.40 -8.00 5.34
CA TYR A 74 -7.99 -9.39 5.61
C TYR A 74 -7.81 -9.67 7.10
N GLN A 75 -7.41 -8.68 7.88
CA GLN A 75 -7.34 -8.76 9.35
C GLN A 75 -8.71 -8.73 10.04
N GLY A 76 -9.79 -8.47 9.31
CA GLY A 76 -11.14 -8.29 9.88
C GLY A 76 -11.32 -6.98 10.67
N ASN A 77 -10.42 -6.01 10.49
CA ASN A 77 -10.46 -4.73 11.21
C ASN A 77 -11.42 -3.72 10.56
N ILE A 78 -11.74 -3.89 9.30
CA ILE A 78 -12.72 -3.10 8.55
C ILE A 78 -13.64 -4.02 7.75
N ASN A 79 -14.86 -3.58 7.48
CA ASN A 79 -15.82 -4.28 6.62
C ASN A 79 -15.67 -3.88 5.14
N ASP A 80 -16.42 -4.54 4.26
CA ASP A 80 -16.41 -4.31 2.82
C ASP A 80 -16.72 -2.84 2.48
N ALA A 81 -17.76 -2.26 3.09
CA ALA A 81 -18.17 -0.89 2.82
C ALA A 81 -17.06 0.11 3.17
N THR A 82 -16.38 -0.07 4.30
CA THR A 82 -15.26 0.79 4.70
C THR A 82 -14.08 0.64 3.75
N ARG A 83 -13.72 -0.60 3.37
CA ARG A 83 -12.68 -0.85 2.38
C ARG A 83 -12.99 -0.16 1.06
N ASP A 84 -14.20 -0.31 0.55
CA ASP A 84 -14.61 0.24 -0.74
C ASP A 84 -14.55 1.78 -0.73
N VAL A 85 -15.00 2.42 0.34
CA VAL A 85 -14.87 3.89 0.52
C VAL A 85 -13.42 4.33 0.52
N MET A 86 -12.52 3.59 1.20
CA MET A 86 -11.08 3.90 1.20
C MET A 86 -10.49 3.78 -0.20
N VAL A 87 -10.79 2.71 -0.92
CA VAL A 87 -10.31 2.46 -2.29
C VAL A 87 -10.79 3.56 -3.23
N ASP A 88 -12.09 3.87 -3.24
CA ASP A 88 -12.68 4.92 -4.07
C ASP A 88 -12.08 6.30 -3.78
N SER A 89 -11.83 6.60 -2.50
CA SER A 89 -11.21 7.87 -2.08
C SER A 89 -9.78 7.99 -2.61
N VAL A 90 -9.00 6.92 -2.57
CA VAL A 90 -7.64 6.91 -3.12
C VAL A 90 -7.66 7.08 -4.63
N HIS A 91 -8.55 6.41 -5.35
CA HIS A 91 -8.68 6.58 -6.80
C HIS A 91 -9.10 8.00 -7.17
N THR A 92 -10.07 8.58 -6.46
CA THR A 92 -10.49 9.98 -6.65
C THR A 92 -9.31 10.94 -6.45
N LEU A 93 -8.51 10.71 -5.41
CA LEU A 93 -7.31 11.54 -5.14
C LEU A 93 -6.25 11.32 -6.22
N ALA A 94 -6.02 10.09 -6.66
CA ALA A 94 -5.09 9.77 -7.74
C ALA A 94 -5.46 10.51 -9.03
N ASP A 95 -6.73 10.52 -9.40
CA ASP A 95 -7.24 11.26 -10.56
C ASP A 95 -7.00 12.76 -10.42
N SER A 96 -7.27 13.33 -9.24
CA SER A 96 -7.07 14.76 -8.97
C SER A 96 -5.59 15.18 -9.01
N LEU A 97 -4.69 14.26 -8.69
CA LEU A 97 -3.23 14.47 -8.74
C LEU A 97 -2.62 14.05 -10.09
N HIS A 98 -3.44 13.63 -11.05
CA HIS A 98 -3.00 13.14 -12.36
C HIS A 98 -2.01 11.96 -12.28
N VAL A 99 -2.21 11.06 -11.31
CA VAL A 99 -1.41 9.85 -11.16
C VAL A 99 -1.78 8.85 -12.26
N SER A 100 -0.80 8.33 -12.98
CA SER A 100 -1.02 7.32 -14.00
C SER A 100 -1.58 6.03 -13.39
N PRO A 101 -2.67 5.47 -13.92
CA PRO A 101 -3.23 4.21 -13.41
C PRO A 101 -2.21 3.06 -13.38
N ALA A 102 -1.33 2.99 -14.39
CA ALA A 102 -0.27 1.99 -14.45
C ALA A 102 0.75 2.17 -13.32
N ARG A 103 1.11 3.43 -12.97
CA ARG A 103 2.02 3.71 -11.87
C ARG A 103 1.37 3.39 -10.52
N LEU A 104 0.11 3.78 -10.31
CA LEU A 104 -0.63 3.43 -9.10
C LEU A 104 -0.70 1.92 -8.90
N SER A 105 -1.01 1.16 -9.96
CA SER A 105 -1.05 -0.29 -9.91
C SER A 105 0.32 -0.90 -9.55
N ALA A 106 1.40 -0.44 -10.17
CA ALA A 106 2.74 -0.93 -9.91
C ALA A 106 3.18 -0.69 -8.44
N TYR A 107 2.95 0.51 -7.92
CA TYR A 107 3.25 0.83 -6.52
C TYR A 107 2.36 0.08 -5.52
N TYR A 108 1.07 -0.09 -5.83
CA TYR A 108 0.17 -0.91 -5.03
C TYR A 108 0.66 -2.36 -4.94
N GLU A 109 1.01 -2.98 -6.08
CA GLU A 109 1.53 -4.36 -6.11
C GLU A 109 2.86 -4.50 -5.36
N ALA A 110 3.75 -3.51 -5.45
CA ALA A 110 5.00 -3.48 -4.69
C ALA A 110 4.73 -3.33 -3.18
N ALA A 111 3.82 -2.44 -2.79
CA ALA A 111 3.43 -2.22 -1.41
C ALA A 111 2.80 -3.47 -0.77
N ARG A 112 1.92 -4.18 -1.47
CA ARG A 112 1.33 -5.45 -1.00
C ARG A 112 2.42 -6.46 -0.65
N ARG A 113 3.40 -6.65 -1.54
CA ARG A 113 4.50 -7.59 -1.32
C ARG A 113 5.37 -7.17 -0.14
N ARG A 114 5.74 -5.89 -0.06
CA ARG A 114 6.50 -5.35 1.07
C ARG A 114 5.78 -5.58 2.39
N VAL A 115 4.51 -5.23 2.46
CA VAL A 115 3.70 -5.37 3.67
C VAL A 115 3.53 -6.84 4.05
N ALA A 116 3.27 -7.74 3.10
CA ALA A 116 3.19 -9.17 3.36
C ALA A 116 4.50 -9.73 3.93
N CYS A 117 5.65 -9.31 3.39
CA CYS A 117 6.95 -9.67 3.95
C CYS A 117 7.10 -9.21 5.41
N VAL A 118 6.74 -7.96 5.73
CA VAL A 118 6.79 -7.44 7.10
C VAL A 118 5.90 -8.25 8.05
N TYR A 119 4.69 -8.57 7.62
CA TYR A 119 3.73 -9.31 8.45
C TYR A 119 4.04 -10.80 8.56
N SER A 120 4.85 -11.38 7.67
CA SER A 120 5.25 -12.80 7.75
C SER A 120 6.02 -13.16 9.04
N PHE A 121 6.58 -12.16 9.72
CA PHE A 121 7.26 -12.32 11.02
C PHE A 121 6.31 -12.22 12.21
N ARG A 122 5.03 -11.97 12.00
CA ARG A 122 4.04 -11.81 13.06
C ARG A 122 3.19 -13.07 13.17
N PRO A 123 3.19 -13.78 14.33
CA PRO A 123 2.42 -15.01 14.49
C PRO A 123 0.92 -14.87 14.19
N GLN A 124 0.35 -13.69 14.47
CA GLN A 124 -1.06 -13.39 14.22
C GLN A 124 -1.43 -13.36 12.73
N ALA A 125 -0.45 -13.21 11.84
CA ALA A 125 -0.69 -13.16 10.41
C ALA A 125 -0.96 -14.54 9.79
N SER A 126 -0.66 -15.64 10.48
CA SER A 126 -0.78 -17.00 9.96
C SER A 126 -2.20 -17.36 9.49
N SER A 127 -3.23 -16.75 10.08
CA SER A 127 -4.64 -17.08 9.77
C SER A 127 -5.15 -16.44 8.46
N TRP A 128 -4.57 -15.35 8.01
CA TRP A 128 -5.05 -14.58 6.85
C TRP A 128 -3.97 -14.31 5.78
N LEU A 129 -2.69 -14.33 6.14
CA LEU A 129 -1.59 -13.94 5.25
C LEU A 129 -1.51 -14.80 3.99
N ALA A 130 -1.62 -16.12 4.12
CA ALA A 130 -1.57 -17.03 2.98
C ALA A 130 -2.73 -16.77 1.99
N GLN A 131 -3.92 -16.49 2.50
CA GLN A 131 -5.08 -16.14 1.70
C GLN A 131 -4.88 -14.82 0.96
N TRP A 132 -4.31 -13.83 1.64
CA TRP A 132 -4.00 -12.55 1.00
C TRP A 132 -2.94 -12.70 -0.09
N VAL A 133 -1.83 -13.36 0.20
CA VAL A 133 -0.73 -13.57 -0.76
C VAL A 133 -1.19 -14.35 -1.99
N ALA A 134 -2.14 -15.28 -1.85
CA ALA A 134 -2.71 -16.01 -2.99
C ALA A 134 -3.43 -15.11 -4.01
N THR A 135 -3.73 -13.85 -3.68
CA THR A 135 -4.34 -12.85 -4.58
C THR A 135 -3.31 -11.99 -5.31
N PHE A 136 -2.01 -12.15 -5.03
CA PHE A 136 -0.97 -11.36 -5.69
C PHE A 136 -0.73 -11.86 -7.11
N SER A 137 -0.73 -10.96 -8.06
CA SER A 137 -0.45 -11.25 -9.47
C SER A 137 1.04 -11.24 -9.80
#